data_fe2020840fe54b70b7753724247a1760
#
_entry.id   fe2020840fe54b70b7753724247a1760
#
_cell.length_a   1.000
_cell.length_b   1.000
_cell.length_c   1.000
_cell.angle_alpha   90.00
_cell.angle_beta   90.00
_cell.angle_gamma   90.00
#
_symmetry.space_group_name_H-M   'P 1'
#
loop_
_entity.id
_entity.type
_entity.pdbx_description
1 polymer ?
#
loop_
_entity_poly.entity_id
_entity_poly.type
_entity_poly.pdbx_seq_one_letter_code
_entity_poly.pdbx_strand_id
1 'polypeptide(L)'
;MPDKTPRIPIPSEVRRYVFERNNYQCQDCFKIDLTGKKLEIDHICPLAQGGANDMSNLQTLCDKCNREKSAKLDPRFRRLYSD
;
A
#
# COMPACT_ATOMS: atom_id res chain seq x y z
N MET A 1 7.89 -21.11 -2.44
CA MET A 1 7.69 -20.81 -2.61
C MET A 1 7.61 -20.45 -3.17
N PRO A 2 7.79 -20.45 -3.26
CA PRO A 2 7.85 -19.93 -3.81
C PRO A 2 7.51 -19.19 -4.10
N ASP A 3 7.65 -19.19 -4.30
CA ASP A 3 7.65 -18.43 -4.53
C ASP A 3 7.26 -17.37 -4.43
N LYS A 4 7.80 -17.21 -3.93
CA LYS A 4 7.49 -15.83 -3.58
C LYS A 4 8.09 -14.87 -4.55
N THR A 5 7.25 -14.04 -5.17
CA THR A 5 7.77 -12.92 -5.93
C THR A 5 8.43 -11.95 -4.94
N PRO A 6 9.71 -11.64 -5.10
CA PRO A 6 10.36 -10.68 -4.21
C PRO A 6 9.62 -9.34 -4.26
N ARG A 7 9.44 -8.74 -3.11
CA ARG A 7 8.82 -7.41 -3.06
C ARG A 7 9.82 -6.40 -3.62
N ILE A 8 9.41 -5.65 -4.62
CA ILE A 8 10.24 -4.62 -5.20
C ILE A 8 10.03 -3.35 -4.38
N PRO A 9 11.09 -2.79 -3.78
CA PRO A 9 10.93 -1.55 -3.01
C PRO A 9 10.42 -0.43 -3.90
N ILE A 10 9.50 0.37 -3.37
CA ILE A 10 8.99 1.52 -4.10
C ILE A 10 10.00 2.65 -3.94
N PRO A 11 10.51 3.22 -5.04
CA PRO A 11 11.49 4.31 -4.95
C PRO A 11 10.94 5.50 -4.17
N SER A 12 11.81 6.20 -3.48
CA SER A 12 11.39 7.33 -2.65
C SER A 12 10.73 8.43 -3.48
N GLU A 13 11.17 8.61 -4.73
CA GLU A 13 10.55 9.61 -5.61
C GLU A 13 9.10 9.26 -5.91
N VAL A 14 8.82 7.98 -6.14
CA VAL A 14 7.45 7.53 -6.40
C VAL A 14 6.60 7.68 -5.15
N ARG A 15 7.15 7.33 -3.99
CA ARG A 15 6.43 7.51 -2.73
C ARG A 15 6.07 8.97 -2.51
N ARG A 16 7.03 9.87 -2.71
CA ARG A 16 6.78 11.29 -2.55
C ARG A 16 5.73 11.78 -3.53
N TYR A 17 5.81 11.32 -4.78
CA TYR A 17 4.82 11.71 -5.79
C TYR A 17 3.42 11.31 -5.36
N VAL A 18 3.24 10.08 -4.88
CA VAL A 18 1.93 9.60 -4.46
C VAL A 18 1.45 10.37 -3.24
N PHE A 19 2.33 10.61 -2.27
CA PHE A 19 1.95 11.41 -1.09
C PHE A 19 1.50 12.80 -1.52
N GLU A 20 2.26 13.46 -2.40
CA GLU A 20 1.91 14.79 -2.87
C GLU A 20 0.61 14.79 -3.65
N ARG A 21 0.42 13.79 -4.51
CA ARG A 21 -0.82 13.65 -5.27
C ARG A 21 -2.03 13.52 -4.35
N ASN A 22 -1.87 12.85 -3.24
CA ASN A 22 -2.93 12.63 -2.26
C ASN A 22 -2.93 13.69 -1.16
N ASN A 23 -2.09 14.73 -1.28
CA ASN A 23 -2.02 15.83 -0.31
C ASN A 23 -1.62 15.35 1.08
N TYR A 24 -0.76 14.32 1.15
CA TYR A 24 -0.32 13.72 2.40
C TYR A 24 -1.48 13.31 3.29
N GLN A 25 -2.53 12.80 2.65
CA GLN A 25 -3.77 12.45 3.33
C GLN A 25 -4.10 10.98 3.10
N CYS A 26 -4.44 10.28 4.17
CA CYS A 26 -4.90 8.90 4.06
C CYS A 26 -6.18 8.87 3.23
N GLN A 27 -6.23 8.02 2.23
CA GLN A 27 -7.37 7.94 1.32
C GLN A 27 -8.54 7.15 1.92
N ASP A 28 -8.36 6.59 3.10
CA ASP A 28 -9.41 5.83 3.78
C ASP A 28 -10.02 6.65 4.92
N CYS A 29 -9.23 7.05 5.90
CA CYS A 29 -9.75 7.78 7.06
C CYS A 29 -9.55 9.29 6.96
N PHE A 30 -8.84 9.76 5.92
CA PHE A 30 -8.62 11.17 5.61
C PHE A 30 -7.73 11.91 6.62
N LYS A 31 -7.01 11.18 7.45
CA LYS A 31 -6.05 11.79 8.34
C LYS A 31 -4.88 12.35 7.53
N ILE A 32 -4.44 13.56 7.87
CA ILE A 32 -3.33 14.20 7.18
C ILE A 32 -2.08 14.13 8.04
N ASP A 33 -0.94 13.78 7.43
CA ASP A 33 0.35 13.80 8.09
C ASP A 33 1.38 14.35 7.11
N LEU A 34 1.64 15.65 7.21
CA LEU A 34 2.54 16.33 6.29
C LEU A 34 3.99 15.86 6.41
N THR A 35 4.35 15.18 7.50
CA THR A 35 5.69 14.61 7.64
C THR A 35 5.84 13.32 6.86
N GLY A 36 4.74 12.65 6.53
CA GLY A 36 4.76 11.36 5.85
C GLY A 36 5.19 10.19 6.72
N LYS A 37 5.54 10.45 7.98
CA LYS A 37 6.10 9.39 8.83
C LYS A 37 5.10 8.28 9.14
N LYS A 38 3.84 8.64 9.23
CA LYS A 38 2.78 7.67 9.51
C LYS A 38 1.97 7.33 8.28
N LEU A 39 2.49 7.65 7.11
CA LEU A 39 1.83 7.34 5.84
C LEU A 39 2.60 6.24 5.14
N GLU A 40 1.87 5.41 4.42
CA GLU A 40 2.44 4.29 3.69
C GLU A 40 1.84 4.25 2.30
N ILE A 41 2.57 3.66 1.36
CA ILE A 41 2.08 3.45 0.01
C ILE A 41 1.38 2.10 -0.03
N ASP A 42 0.19 2.08 -0.59
CA ASP A 42 -0.62 0.89 -0.67
C ASP A 42 -1.07 0.66 -2.10
N HIS A 43 -1.16 -0.59 -2.51
CA HIS A 43 -1.76 -0.95 -3.79
C HIS A 43 -3.27 -0.98 -3.62
N ILE A 44 -3.98 -0.16 -4.40
CA ILE A 44 -5.43 -0.08 -4.32
C ILE A 44 -6.04 -1.47 -4.52
N CYS A 45 -5.63 -2.13 -5.60
CA CYS A 45 -5.92 -3.54 -5.79
C CYS A 45 -4.67 -4.32 -5.42
N PRO A 46 -4.73 -5.20 -4.41
CA PRO A 46 -3.54 -5.92 -3.97
C PRO A 46 -2.89 -6.71 -5.10
N LEU A 47 -1.55 -6.74 -5.09
CA LEU A 47 -0.82 -7.54 -6.07
C LEU A 47 -1.24 -9.00 -6.03
N ALA A 48 -1.53 -9.51 -4.83
CA ALA A 48 -1.98 -10.89 -4.67
C ALA A 48 -3.31 -11.16 -5.37
N GLN A 49 -4.08 -10.11 -5.66
CA GLN A 49 -5.35 -10.23 -6.34
C GLN A 49 -5.27 -9.76 -7.79
N GLY A 50 -4.07 -9.68 -8.33
CA GLY A 50 -3.88 -9.30 -9.72
C GLY A 50 -3.74 -7.82 -9.97
N GLY A 51 -3.55 -7.03 -8.93
CA GLY A 51 -3.39 -5.59 -9.09
C GLY A 51 -2.09 -5.25 -9.81
N ALA A 52 -2.11 -4.14 -10.56
CA ALA A 52 -0.94 -3.69 -11.28
C ALA A 52 0.06 -3.03 -10.34
N ASN A 53 1.34 -3.15 -10.67
CA ASN A 53 2.40 -2.49 -9.91
C ASN A 53 2.83 -1.21 -10.62
N ASP A 54 1.90 -0.27 -10.73
CA ASP A 54 2.18 1.02 -11.33
C ASP A 54 1.50 2.13 -10.53
N MET A 55 1.86 3.38 -10.84
CA MET A 55 1.40 4.52 -10.05
C MET A 55 -0.10 4.69 -10.02
N SER A 56 -0.81 4.24 -11.05
CA SER A 56 -2.26 4.37 -11.09
C SER A 56 -2.94 3.47 -10.05
N ASN A 57 -2.22 2.46 -9.57
CA ASN A 57 -2.73 1.53 -8.57
C ASN A 57 -2.16 1.80 -7.17
N LEU A 58 -1.51 2.93 -6.98
CA LEU A 58 -0.92 3.27 -5.68
C LEU A 58 -1.72 4.36 -5.00
N GLN A 59 -1.79 4.29 -3.69
CA GLN A 59 -2.47 5.30 -2.90
C GLN A 59 -1.78 5.47 -1.56
N THR A 60 -2.10 6.57 -0.88
CA THR A 60 -1.57 6.87 0.44
C THR A 60 -2.55 6.36 1.49
N LEU A 61 -2.07 5.58 2.43
CA LEU A 61 -2.83 5.17 3.61
C LEU A 61 -2.01 5.45 4.85
N CYS A 62 -2.67 5.75 5.96
CA CYS A 62 -1.95 5.81 7.22
C CYS A 62 -1.62 4.38 7.66
N ASP A 63 -0.66 4.26 8.58
CA ASP A 63 -0.22 2.95 9.05
C ASP A 63 -1.37 2.13 9.62
N LYS A 64 -2.28 2.77 10.34
CA LYS A 64 -3.43 2.08 10.91
C LYS A 64 -4.36 1.52 9.83
N CYS A 65 -4.74 2.36 8.87
CA CYS A 65 -5.63 1.93 7.80
C CYS A 65 -4.99 0.86 6.94
N ASN A 66 -3.69 0.95 6.72
CA ASN A 66 -2.98 -0.05 5.94
C ASN A 66 -3.00 -1.40 6.64
N ARG A 67 -2.78 -1.41 7.96
CA ARG A 67 -2.87 -2.66 8.73
C ARG A 67 -4.27 -3.23 8.70
N GLU A 68 -5.28 -2.37 8.83
CA GLU A 68 -6.67 -2.82 8.81
C GLU A 68 -7.04 -3.41 7.46
N LYS A 69 -6.57 -2.79 6.39
CA LYS A 69 -6.81 -3.31 5.05
C LYS A 69 -6.19 -4.69 4.89
N SER A 70 -4.95 -4.87 5.35
CA SER A 70 -4.30 -6.17 5.31
C SER A 70 -5.08 -7.23 6.08
N ALA A 71 -5.63 -6.85 7.23
CA ALA A 71 -6.39 -7.79 8.05
C ALA A 71 -7.70 -8.21 7.39
N LYS A 72 -8.21 -7.41 6.45
CA LYS A 72 -9.45 -7.71 5.75
C LYS A 72 -9.23 -8.53 4.48
N LEU A 73 -7.98 -8.81 4.12
CA LEU A 73 -7.73 -9.64 2.96
C LEU A 73 -8.21 -11.05 3.19
N ASP A 74 -8.63 -11.71 2.11
CA ASP A 74 -9.05 -13.10 2.17
C ASP A 74 -7.94 -13.92 2.84
N PRO A 75 -8.26 -14.72 3.87
CA PRO A 75 -7.24 -15.53 4.54
C PRO A 75 -6.45 -16.43 3.61
N ARG A 76 -7.05 -16.87 2.50
CA ARG A 76 -6.33 -17.70 1.54
C ARG A 76 -5.20 -16.92 0.89
N PHE A 77 -5.43 -15.66 0.58
CA PHE A 77 -4.37 -14.82 0.02
C PHE A 77 -3.27 -14.57 1.04
N ARG A 78 -3.65 -14.37 2.29
CA ARG A 78 -2.65 -14.14 3.32
C ARG A 78 -1.74 -15.35 3.49
N ARG A 79 -2.29 -16.54 3.41
CA ARG A 79 -1.48 -17.75 3.51
C ARG A 79 -0.53 -17.93 2.33
N LEU A 80 -0.95 -17.51 1.16
CA LEU A 80 -0.16 -17.68 -0.05
C LEU A 80 0.91 -16.61 -0.19
N TYR A 81 0.66 -15.41 0.30
CA TYR A 81 1.50 -14.26 -0.03
C TYR A 81 2.16 -13.57 1.14
N SER A 82 1.69 -13.81 2.34
CA SER A 82 2.43 -13.30 3.47
C SER A 82 3.02 -14.46 4.19
N ASP A 83 3.87 -14.52 4.64
CA ASP A 83 4.44 -15.63 5.30
C ASP A 83 5.25 -15.36 6.24
#